data_140d04d1f8960245c61e175547aaebb4
#
_entry.id   140d04d1f8960245c61e175547aaebb4
#
_cell.length_a   1.000
_cell.length_b   1.000
_cell.length_c   1.000
_cell.angle_alpha   90.00
_cell.angle_beta   90.00
_cell.angle_gamma   90.00
#
_symmetry.space_group_name_H-M   'P 1'
#
loop_
_entity.id
_entity.type
_entity.pdbx_description
1 polymer ?
#
loop_
_entity_poly.entity_id
_entity_poly.type
_entity_poly.pdbx_seq_one_letter_code
_entity_poly.pdbx_strand_id
1 'polypeptide(L)'
;IDLDVVCELNGKRPDWTQKDIKELVGDQLRNHKKYESILDDEGRRCWTLKYRENGNPNERYHMDILPAVNTTGYSIILEKAYSNLKDQSYEDLVLSITDNERIPEYSTSTEPEEWLQSNPFGYAKWFMNIADNIKGQRTKMFSLNESVNPTPKYQSERLPLQRAVQLLKRHRDIMFQDYSEDDKKQKPISCIITTLAAKAYDGEDNIYDALLNIIHKMEDYIEEKYDFSLMKSVKWISNPTNEAENFADRWAIE
;
A
#
# COMPACT_ATOMS: atom_id res chain seq x y z
N ILE A 1 6.97 -13.18 0.62
CA ILE A 1 7.16 -11.88 -0.07
C ILE A 1 5.83 -11.57 -0.75
N ASP A 2 5.27 -10.39 -0.46
CA ASP A 2 4.03 -9.92 -1.07
C ASP A 2 4.38 -8.86 -2.12
N LEU A 3 3.75 -8.93 -3.27
CA LEU A 3 3.86 -7.96 -4.34
C LEU A 3 2.47 -7.40 -4.62
N ASP A 4 2.27 -6.12 -4.30
CA ASP A 4 1.04 -5.43 -4.59
C ASP A 4 1.09 -4.79 -5.98
N VAL A 5 0.09 -5.08 -6.81
CA VAL A 5 -0.04 -4.55 -8.17
C VAL A 5 -1.40 -3.86 -8.31
N VAL A 6 -1.38 -2.63 -8.73
CA VAL A 6 -2.61 -1.90 -9.07
C VAL A 6 -2.96 -2.19 -10.53
N CYS A 7 -4.13 -2.78 -10.75
CA CYS A 7 -4.72 -2.92 -12.08
C CYS A 7 -5.62 -1.70 -12.35
N GLU A 8 -5.01 -0.68 -12.91
CA GLU A 8 -5.69 0.58 -13.20
C GLU A 8 -6.49 0.49 -14.51
N LEU A 9 -7.79 0.77 -14.43
CA LEU A 9 -8.65 0.91 -15.59
C LEU A 9 -8.81 2.40 -15.95
N ASN A 10 -8.48 2.74 -17.17
CA ASN A 10 -8.64 4.10 -17.73
C ASN A 10 -10.11 4.40 -18.02
N GLY A 11 -10.92 4.47 -16.95
CA GLY A 11 -12.35 4.67 -17.02
C GLY A 11 -13.16 3.37 -16.95
N LYS A 12 -14.47 3.52 -16.89
CA LYS A 12 -15.45 2.43 -16.85
C LYS A 12 -16.70 2.80 -17.62
N ARG A 13 -17.56 1.83 -17.91
CA ARG A 13 -18.91 2.14 -18.43
C ARG A 13 -19.72 2.83 -17.33
N PRO A 14 -20.64 3.74 -17.70
CA PRO A 14 -21.45 4.45 -16.69
C PRO A 14 -22.27 3.53 -15.77
N ASP A 15 -22.70 2.38 -16.28
CA ASP A 15 -23.53 1.39 -15.60
C ASP A 15 -22.74 0.35 -14.79
N TRP A 16 -21.41 0.38 -14.83
CA TRP A 16 -20.58 -0.59 -14.11
C TRP A 16 -20.45 -0.23 -12.63
N THR A 17 -20.64 -1.24 -11.79
CA THR A 17 -20.44 -1.20 -10.34
C THR A 17 -19.03 -1.62 -9.95
N GLN A 18 -18.70 -1.56 -8.66
CA GLN A 18 -17.45 -2.11 -8.13
C GLN A 18 -17.30 -3.59 -8.46
N LYS A 19 -18.43 -4.35 -8.35
CA LYS A 19 -18.47 -5.77 -8.68
C LYS A 19 -18.10 -6.03 -10.13
N ASP A 20 -18.68 -5.27 -11.07
CA ASP A 20 -18.39 -5.44 -12.49
C ASP A 20 -16.90 -5.21 -12.81
N ILE A 21 -16.28 -4.21 -12.18
CA ILE A 21 -14.85 -3.93 -12.32
C ILE A 21 -14.00 -5.07 -11.78
N LYS A 22 -14.35 -5.57 -10.59
CA LYS A 22 -13.60 -6.65 -9.95
C LYS A 22 -13.70 -7.95 -10.74
N GLU A 23 -14.90 -8.29 -11.18
CA GLU A 23 -15.15 -9.48 -12.00
C GLU A 23 -14.47 -9.39 -13.37
N LEU A 24 -14.45 -8.20 -14.00
CA LEU A 24 -13.71 -8.00 -15.25
C LEU A 24 -12.25 -8.42 -15.14
N VAL A 25 -11.58 -8.00 -14.05
CA VAL A 25 -10.19 -8.37 -13.79
C VAL A 25 -10.08 -9.85 -13.45
N GLY A 26 -10.97 -10.38 -12.61
CA GLY A 26 -11.02 -11.79 -12.24
C GLY A 26 -11.22 -12.71 -13.44
N ASP A 27 -12.10 -12.34 -14.38
CA ASP A 27 -12.33 -13.10 -15.61
C ASP A 27 -11.10 -13.14 -16.51
N GLN A 28 -10.36 -12.04 -16.63
CA GLN A 28 -9.11 -12.05 -17.37
C GLN A 28 -8.07 -12.99 -16.75
N LEU A 29 -8.00 -13.05 -15.42
CA LEU A 29 -7.10 -13.97 -14.72
C LEU A 29 -7.53 -15.42 -14.87
N ARG A 30 -8.82 -15.72 -14.73
CA ARG A 30 -9.40 -17.06 -14.91
C ARG A 30 -9.25 -17.58 -16.35
N ASN A 31 -9.39 -16.71 -17.33
CA ASN A 31 -9.26 -17.09 -18.75
C ASN A 31 -7.83 -17.22 -19.24
N HIS A 32 -6.84 -16.87 -18.43
CA HIS A 32 -5.42 -16.97 -18.79
C HIS A 32 -4.80 -18.22 -18.17
N LYS A 33 -4.48 -19.24 -18.99
CA LYS A 33 -3.99 -20.59 -18.57
C LYS A 33 -2.91 -20.58 -17.47
N LYS A 34 -2.02 -19.59 -17.48
CA LYS A 34 -0.95 -19.48 -16.49
C LYS A 34 -1.47 -18.96 -15.14
N TYR A 35 -2.41 -18.03 -15.16
CA TYR A 35 -2.91 -17.41 -13.94
C TYR A 35 -4.03 -18.23 -13.30
N GLU A 36 -4.88 -18.87 -14.08
CA GLU A 36 -5.94 -19.76 -13.60
C GLU A 36 -5.43 -20.79 -12.57
N SER A 37 -4.27 -21.41 -12.85
CA SER A 37 -3.71 -22.47 -12.01
C SER A 37 -3.09 -22.00 -10.68
N ILE A 38 -2.90 -20.69 -10.51
CA ILE A 38 -2.28 -20.08 -9.32
C ILE A 38 -3.17 -18.99 -8.69
N LEU A 39 -4.36 -18.80 -9.24
CA LEU A 39 -5.35 -17.85 -8.70
C LEU A 39 -5.97 -18.42 -7.43
N ASP A 40 -6.00 -17.63 -6.39
CA ASP A 40 -6.68 -17.92 -5.12
C ASP A 40 -8.17 -17.56 -5.17
N ASP A 41 -8.89 -17.88 -4.10
CA ASP A 41 -10.25 -17.40 -3.90
C ASP A 41 -10.31 -15.87 -3.92
N GLU A 42 -11.50 -15.33 -4.21
CA GLU A 42 -11.71 -13.89 -4.25
C GLU A 42 -11.42 -13.25 -2.89
N GLY A 43 -10.41 -12.40 -2.82
CA GLY A 43 -10.13 -11.59 -1.64
C GLY A 43 -11.08 -10.39 -1.52
N ARG A 44 -11.05 -9.71 -0.38
CA ARG A 44 -11.91 -8.53 -0.12
C ARG A 44 -11.75 -7.45 -1.18
N ARG A 45 -10.52 -7.06 -1.49
CA ARG A 45 -10.20 -5.94 -2.41
C ARG A 45 -9.43 -6.38 -3.65
N CYS A 46 -8.68 -7.48 -3.56
CA CYS A 46 -7.71 -7.93 -4.54
C CYS A 46 -8.06 -9.31 -5.08
N TRP A 47 -7.44 -9.67 -6.21
CA TRP A 47 -7.24 -11.03 -6.66
C TRP A 47 -5.82 -11.44 -6.33
N THR A 48 -5.62 -12.59 -5.69
CA THR A 48 -4.31 -13.07 -5.25
C THR A 48 -3.80 -14.19 -6.15
N LEU A 49 -2.59 -14.04 -6.67
CA LEU A 49 -1.87 -15.10 -7.38
C LEU A 49 -0.82 -15.70 -6.46
N LYS A 50 -0.89 -17.03 -6.22
CA LYS A 50 0.01 -17.78 -5.35
C LYS A 50 1.11 -18.45 -6.16
N TYR A 51 2.34 -17.99 -5.99
CA TYR A 51 3.49 -18.54 -6.71
C TYR A 51 4.29 -19.52 -5.85
N ARG A 52 4.74 -20.63 -6.47
CA ARG A 52 5.63 -21.63 -5.84
C ARG A 52 5.05 -22.28 -4.58
N GLU A 53 3.74 -22.46 -4.49
CA GLU A 53 3.07 -23.10 -3.33
C GLU A 53 3.61 -24.52 -3.06
N ASN A 54 3.95 -25.26 -4.11
CA ASN A 54 4.49 -26.63 -4.02
C ASN A 54 6.01 -26.70 -3.86
N GLY A 55 6.69 -25.53 -3.71
CA GLY A 55 8.14 -25.42 -3.59
C GLY A 55 8.62 -25.16 -2.17
N ASN A 56 9.88 -24.72 -2.07
CA ASN A 56 10.50 -24.29 -0.82
C ASN A 56 9.67 -23.17 -0.18
N PRO A 57 9.22 -23.29 1.09
CA PRO A 57 8.43 -22.26 1.77
C PRO A 57 9.06 -20.87 1.77
N ASN A 58 10.41 -20.79 1.78
CA ASN A 58 11.13 -19.52 1.75
C ASN A 58 11.13 -18.84 0.36
N GLU A 59 10.67 -19.53 -0.68
CA GLU A 59 10.57 -19.02 -2.04
C GLU A 59 9.13 -18.70 -2.47
N ARG A 60 8.16 -18.97 -1.60
CA ARG A 60 6.74 -18.63 -1.85
C ARG A 60 6.56 -17.13 -1.86
N TYR A 61 5.74 -16.65 -2.77
CA TYR A 61 5.32 -15.26 -2.81
C TYR A 61 3.90 -15.13 -3.37
N HIS A 62 3.24 -14.08 -2.97
CA HIS A 62 1.91 -13.72 -3.46
C HIS A 62 2.00 -12.45 -4.29
N MET A 63 1.13 -12.35 -5.27
CA MET A 63 0.90 -11.11 -6.02
C MET A 63 -0.57 -10.74 -5.83
N ASP A 64 -0.81 -9.64 -5.15
CA ASP A 64 -2.15 -9.09 -4.95
C ASP A 64 -2.44 -8.07 -6.05
N ILE A 65 -3.47 -8.35 -6.85
CA ILE A 65 -3.91 -7.51 -7.96
C ILE A 65 -5.13 -6.73 -7.50
N LEU A 66 -4.96 -5.43 -7.27
CA LEU A 66 -5.99 -4.52 -6.83
C LEU A 66 -6.67 -3.86 -8.04
N PRO A 67 -7.92 -4.19 -8.36
CA PRO A 67 -8.67 -3.46 -9.38
C PRO A 67 -8.96 -2.03 -8.94
N ALA A 68 -8.66 -1.08 -9.79
CA ALA A 68 -8.86 0.34 -9.51
C ALA A 68 -9.33 1.09 -10.75
N VAL A 69 -10.13 2.13 -10.54
CA VAL A 69 -10.57 3.05 -11.59
C VAL A 69 -9.98 4.41 -11.30
N ASN A 70 -9.42 5.03 -12.32
CA ASN A 70 -8.99 6.41 -12.24
C ASN A 70 -10.12 7.36 -12.66
N THR A 71 -10.08 8.56 -12.14
CA THR A 71 -10.92 9.65 -12.61
C THR A 71 -10.37 10.21 -13.94
N THR A 72 -11.23 10.89 -14.71
CA THR A 72 -10.84 11.50 -15.98
C THR A 72 -9.64 12.44 -15.79
N GLY A 73 -8.58 12.20 -16.56
CA GLY A 73 -7.36 13.01 -16.48
C GLY A 73 -6.25 12.47 -15.57
N TYR A 74 -6.48 11.36 -14.87
CA TYR A 74 -5.50 10.75 -13.96
C TYR A 74 -4.16 10.46 -14.66
N SER A 75 -4.16 9.92 -15.88
CA SER A 75 -2.93 9.65 -16.63
C SER A 75 -2.11 10.92 -16.87
N ILE A 76 -2.78 12.05 -17.17
CA ILE A 76 -2.14 13.37 -17.35
C ILE A 76 -1.57 13.86 -16.01
N ILE A 77 -2.30 13.64 -14.91
CA ILE A 77 -1.87 14.02 -13.56
C ILE A 77 -0.67 13.17 -13.16
N LEU A 78 -0.73 11.87 -13.42
CA LEU A 78 0.36 10.94 -13.13
C LEU A 78 1.64 11.31 -13.91
N GLU A 79 1.53 11.60 -15.22
CA GLU A 79 2.65 12.05 -16.05
C GLU A 79 3.27 13.34 -15.51
N LYS A 80 2.45 14.34 -15.13
CA LYS A 80 2.93 15.56 -14.48
C LYS A 80 3.57 15.30 -13.11
N ALA A 81 3.01 14.37 -12.32
CA ALA A 81 3.55 14.01 -11.00
C ALA A 81 4.94 13.38 -11.11
N TYR A 82 5.21 12.64 -12.19
CA TYR A 82 6.53 12.07 -12.45
C TYR A 82 7.52 13.08 -13.04
N SER A 83 7.05 14.03 -13.87
CA SER A 83 7.91 15.05 -14.49
C SER A 83 8.29 16.18 -13.53
N ASN A 84 7.42 16.54 -12.54
CA ASN A 84 7.63 17.63 -11.58
C ASN A 84 7.45 17.15 -10.13
N LEU A 85 8.46 16.50 -9.58
CA LEU A 85 8.44 15.91 -8.22
C LEU A 85 8.18 16.91 -7.08
N LYS A 86 8.21 18.23 -7.31
CA LYS A 86 8.17 19.23 -6.25
C LYS A 86 6.82 19.87 -5.95
N ASP A 87 5.89 19.92 -6.92
CA ASP A 87 4.77 20.86 -6.87
C ASP A 87 3.37 20.24 -6.95
N GLN A 88 3.22 18.91 -6.84
CA GLN A 88 1.89 18.30 -6.92
C GLN A 88 1.42 17.75 -5.57
N SER A 89 0.15 18.06 -5.27
CA SER A 89 -0.58 17.46 -4.16
C SER A 89 -0.65 15.94 -4.32
N TYR A 90 -0.47 15.19 -3.22
CA TYR A 90 -0.68 13.74 -3.22
C TYR A 90 -2.13 13.36 -3.48
N GLU A 91 -3.06 14.29 -3.23
CA GLU A 91 -4.51 14.11 -3.41
C GLU A 91 -4.88 13.82 -4.87
N ASP A 92 -4.11 14.36 -5.83
CA ASP A 92 -4.35 14.14 -7.25
C ASP A 92 -4.05 12.71 -7.73
N LEU A 93 -3.45 11.86 -6.88
CA LEU A 93 -3.04 10.49 -7.21
C LEU A 93 -3.97 9.42 -6.60
N VAL A 94 -5.15 9.82 -6.18
CA VAL A 94 -6.15 8.93 -5.57
C VAL A 94 -6.85 8.09 -6.64
N LEU A 95 -7.02 6.81 -6.35
CA LEU A 95 -7.74 5.83 -7.15
C LEU A 95 -8.98 5.35 -6.41
N SER A 96 -10.06 5.10 -7.13
CA SER A 96 -11.25 4.43 -6.61
C SER A 96 -11.07 2.92 -6.72
N ILE A 97 -11.13 2.21 -5.60
CA ILE A 97 -10.88 0.77 -5.51
C ILE A 97 -12.14 -0.01 -5.13
N THR A 98 -12.15 -1.30 -5.44
CA THR A 98 -13.25 -2.21 -5.13
C THR A 98 -13.13 -2.79 -3.72
N ASP A 99 -14.26 -2.99 -3.02
CA ASP A 99 -14.32 -3.61 -1.69
C ASP A 99 -15.62 -4.41 -1.55
N ASN A 100 -15.56 -5.75 -1.60
CA ASN A 100 -16.75 -6.60 -1.60
C ASN A 100 -17.45 -6.75 -0.23
N GLU A 101 -16.88 -6.21 0.83
CA GLU A 101 -17.51 -6.14 2.15
C GLU A 101 -18.40 -4.89 2.32
N ARG A 102 -18.31 -3.92 1.41
CA ARG A 102 -19.17 -2.73 1.43
C ARG A 102 -20.52 -3.02 0.75
N ILE A 103 -21.39 -3.69 1.46
CA ILE A 103 -22.73 -4.03 0.98
C ILE A 103 -23.75 -2.98 1.49
N PRO A 104 -24.67 -2.47 0.63
CA PRO A 104 -24.94 -2.89 -0.77
C PRO A 104 -24.08 -2.21 -1.84
N GLU A 105 -23.27 -1.21 -1.51
CA GLU A 105 -22.57 -0.32 -2.45
C GLU A 105 -21.71 -1.07 -3.47
N TYR A 106 -21.11 -2.20 -3.07
CA TYR A 106 -20.30 -3.05 -3.95
C TYR A 106 -21.03 -3.46 -5.24
N SER A 107 -22.34 -3.76 -5.14
CA SER A 107 -23.14 -4.23 -6.27
C SER A 107 -24.11 -3.19 -6.84
N THR A 108 -24.18 -1.99 -6.24
CA THR A 108 -25.15 -0.97 -6.63
C THR A 108 -24.54 0.39 -6.98
N SER A 109 -23.45 0.78 -6.34
CA SER A 109 -22.82 2.08 -6.60
C SER A 109 -22.07 2.07 -7.93
N THR A 110 -22.46 2.99 -8.82
CA THR A 110 -21.82 3.21 -10.12
C THR A 110 -20.91 4.43 -10.14
N GLU A 111 -20.91 5.23 -9.07
CA GLU A 111 -20.13 6.47 -8.98
C GLU A 111 -18.78 6.21 -8.27
N PRO A 112 -17.64 6.27 -8.99
CA PRO A 112 -16.32 5.99 -8.41
C PRO A 112 -15.94 6.89 -7.24
N GLU A 113 -16.51 8.08 -7.16
CA GLU A 113 -16.27 9.04 -6.08
C GLU A 113 -16.82 8.56 -4.72
N GLU A 114 -17.82 7.67 -4.74
CA GLU A 114 -18.41 7.06 -3.55
C GLU A 114 -17.65 5.79 -3.09
N TRP A 115 -16.76 5.28 -3.94
CA TRP A 115 -16.02 4.06 -3.64
C TRP A 115 -14.91 4.32 -2.63
N LEU A 116 -14.35 3.24 -2.10
CA LEU A 116 -13.18 3.36 -1.25
C LEU A 116 -12.01 3.96 -2.05
N GLN A 117 -11.39 4.96 -1.47
CA GLN A 117 -10.27 5.64 -2.09
C GLN A 117 -8.95 5.03 -1.60
N SER A 118 -8.00 4.87 -2.50
CA SER A 118 -6.64 4.44 -2.19
C SER A 118 -5.63 5.31 -2.95
N ASN A 119 -4.47 5.55 -2.33
CA ASN A 119 -3.45 6.40 -2.93
C ASN A 119 -2.05 5.75 -2.85
N PRO A 120 -1.85 4.60 -3.47
CA PRO A 120 -0.57 3.89 -3.39
C PRO A 120 0.58 4.68 -3.99
N PHE A 121 0.35 5.43 -5.06
CA PHE A 121 1.38 6.26 -5.70
C PHE A 121 1.73 7.49 -4.86
N GLY A 122 0.74 8.17 -4.30
CA GLY A 122 0.97 9.28 -3.37
C GLY A 122 1.75 8.82 -2.15
N TYR A 123 1.38 7.68 -1.57
CA TYR A 123 2.08 7.06 -0.45
C TYR A 123 3.55 6.72 -0.79
N ALA A 124 3.78 6.10 -1.94
CA ALA A 124 5.13 5.79 -2.39
C ALA A 124 5.97 7.06 -2.59
N LYS A 125 5.39 8.09 -3.21
CA LYS A 125 6.02 9.40 -3.41
C LYS A 125 6.35 10.09 -2.08
N TRP A 126 5.42 10.08 -1.14
CA TRP A 126 5.63 10.61 0.21
C TRP A 126 6.80 9.91 0.91
N PHE A 127 6.80 8.57 0.91
CA PHE A 127 7.87 7.78 1.53
C PHE A 127 9.23 8.05 0.90
N MET A 128 9.30 8.10 -0.43
CA MET A 128 10.56 8.34 -1.14
C MET A 128 11.08 9.75 -0.93
N ASN A 129 10.21 10.75 -0.83
CA ASN A 129 10.62 12.12 -0.52
C ASN A 129 11.29 12.21 0.86
N ILE A 130 10.80 11.44 1.85
CA ILE A 130 11.44 11.37 3.17
C ILE A 130 12.75 10.59 3.09
N ALA A 131 12.75 9.44 2.44
CA ALA A 131 13.92 8.57 2.33
C ALA A 131 15.09 9.24 1.61
N ASP A 132 14.80 10.07 0.59
CA ASP A 132 15.80 10.79 -0.20
C ASP A 132 16.28 12.11 0.46
N ASN A 133 15.65 12.49 1.57
CA ASN A 133 16.04 13.69 2.32
C ASN A 133 17.21 13.43 3.27
N ILE A 134 18.29 12.87 2.74
CA ILE A 134 19.57 12.77 3.46
C ILE A 134 20.10 14.18 3.65
N LYS A 135 20.53 14.53 4.86
CA LYS A 135 21.06 15.86 5.21
C LYS A 135 22.11 16.33 4.20
N GLY A 136 21.67 17.13 3.24
CA GLY A 136 22.53 17.86 2.30
C GLY A 136 22.84 17.19 0.96
N GLN A 137 22.33 15.99 0.66
CA GLN A 137 22.49 15.34 -0.65
C GLN A 137 21.14 14.96 -1.26
N ARG A 138 20.70 15.75 -2.25
CA ARG A 138 19.58 15.37 -3.12
C ARG A 138 20.09 14.43 -4.20
N THR A 139 19.93 13.14 -4.01
CA THR A 139 20.16 12.18 -5.08
C THR A 139 18.99 12.27 -6.05
N LYS A 140 19.26 12.60 -7.32
CA LYS A 140 18.27 12.53 -8.41
C LYS A 140 17.89 11.07 -8.62
N MET A 141 16.89 10.58 -7.92
CA MET A 141 16.28 9.29 -8.22
C MET A 141 14.88 9.49 -8.79
N PHE A 142 14.63 8.77 -9.84
CA PHE A 142 13.42 8.65 -10.65
C PHE A 142 13.32 9.57 -11.86
N SER A 143 13.91 9.12 -12.97
CA SER A 143 13.33 9.31 -14.29
C SER A 143 12.48 8.06 -14.58
N LEU A 144 11.19 8.13 -14.34
CA LEU A 144 10.24 7.11 -14.79
C LEU A 144 9.82 7.52 -16.21
N ASN A 145 10.36 6.81 -17.19
CA ASN A 145 9.90 6.92 -18.57
C ASN A 145 8.70 5.99 -18.80
N GLU A 146 7.78 6.51 -19.58
CA GLU A 146 6.48 5.96 -19.94
C GLU A 146 6.46 4.55 -20.51
N SER A 147 5.25 3.99 -20.47
CA SER A 147 4.75 2.74 -21.04
C SER A 147 5.26 1.47 -20.39
N VAL A 148 4.33 0.72 -19.77
CA VAL A 148 4.56 -0.59 -19.15
C VAL A 148 5.95 -0.64 -18.52
N ASN A 149 6.10 0.06 -17.39
CA ASN A 149 7.40 0.18 -16.76
C ASN A 149 7.95 -1.22 -16.45
N PRO A 150 9.09 -1.60 -17.02
CA PRO A 150 9.74 -2.82 -16.58
C PRO A 150 9.99 -2.72 -15.09
N THR A 151 9.82 -3.83 -14.39
CA THR A 151 10.18 -3.92 -12.96
C THR A 151 11.47 -3.15 -12.71
N PRO A 152 11.50 -2.16 -11.78
CA PRO A 152 12.68 -1.34 -11.55
C PRO A 152 13.91 -2.23 -11.42
N LYS A 153 14.99 -1.88 -12.10
CA LYS A 153 16.24 -2.62 -11.99
C LYS A 153 16.64 -2.67 -10.51
N TYR A 154 17.03 -3.85 -10.04
CA TYR A 154 17.53 -4.02 -8.69
C TYR A 154 18.65 -2.97 -8.43
N GLN A 155 18.40 -2.11 -7.46
CA GLN A 155 19.40 -1.17 -6.97
C GLN A 155 20.12 -1.81 -5.79
N SER A 156 21.42 -2.00 -5.91
CA SER A 156 22.25 -2.58 -4.86
C SER A 156 22.35 -1.66 -3.64
N GLU A 157 22.23 -0.36 -3.85
CA GLU A 157 22.28 0.66 -2.79
C GLU A 157 20.86 1.11 -2.45
N ARG A 158 20.39 0.70 -1.27
CA ARG A 158 19.13 1.16 -0.69
C ARG A 158 19.42 2.23 0.35
N LEU A 159 18.53 3.22 0.40
CA LEU A 159 18.59 4.29 1.39
C LEU A 159 18.44 3.74 2.82
N PRO A 160 19.04 4.40 3.83
CA PRO A 160 18.99 3.92 5.21
C PRO A 160 17.59 3.65 5.72
N LEU A 161 16.62 4.56 5.45
CA LEU A 161 15.22 4.36 5.81
C LEU A 161 14.61 3.09 5.16
N GLN A 162 14.89 2.86 3.88
CA GLN A 162 14.37 1.66 3.19
C GLN A 162 14.88 0.37 3.84
N ARG A 163 16.17 0.34 4.22
CA ARG A 163 16.78 -0.80 4.92
C ARG A 163 16.21 -0.98 6.32
N ALA A 164 16.05 0.13 7.05
CA ALA A 164 15.48 0.12 8.40
C ALA A 164 14.05 -0.46 8.38
N VAL A 165 13.19 0.01 7.46
CA VAL A 165 11.83 -0.53 7.28
C VAL A 165 11.83 -2.02 6.97
N GLN A 166 12.73 -2.49 6.11
CA GLN A 166 12.84 -3.92 5.80
C GLN A 166 13.23 -4.76 7.01
N LEU A 167 14.19 -4.29 7.80
CA LEU A 167 14.62 -4.98 9.03
C LEU A 167 13.50 -5.01 10.06
N LEU A 168 12.81 -3.90 10.29
CA LEU A 168 11.67 -3.83 11.20
C LEU A 168 10.52 -4.77 10.77
N LYS A 169 10.17 -4.80 9.48
CA LYS A 169 9.19 -5.74 8.94
C LYS A 169 9.62 -7.20 9.13
N ARG A 170 10.90 -7.50 8.86
CA ARG A 170 11.44 -8.85 9.07
C ARG A 170 11.44 -9.24 10.55
N HIS A 171 11.82 -8.32 11.43
CA HIS A 171 11.76 -8.53 12.88
C HIS A 171 10.34 -8.84 13.35
N ARG A 172 9.35 -8.02 12.93
CA ARG A 172 7.92 -8.27 13.19
C ARG A 172 7.51 -9.68 12.73
N ASP A 173 7.88 -10.07 11.51
CA ASP A 173 7.47 -11.35 10.95
C ASP A 173 8.05 -12.54 11.74
N ILE A 174 9.29 -12.43 12.20
CA ILE A 174 9.92 -13.43 13.06
C ILE A 174 9.25 -13.45 14.45
N MET A 175 9.01 -12.27 15.04
CA MET A 175 8.41 -12.14 16.35
C MET A 175 7.02 -12.80 16.42
N PHE A 176 6.19 -12.61 15.38
CA PHE A 176 4.83 -13.16 15.32
C PHE A 176 4.76 -14.59 14.75
N GLN A 177 5.90 -15.19 14.38
CA GLN A 177 5.90 -16.50 13.71
C GLN A 177 5.26 -17.60 14.59
N ASP A 178 5.56 -17.60 15.87
CA ASP A 178 5.14 -18.64 16.83
C ASP A 178 3.93 -18.21 17.69
N TYR A 179 3.30 -17.08 17.38
CA TYR A 179 2.12 -16.61 18.10
C TYR A 179 0.87 -17.41 17.67
N SER A 180 -0.14 -17.44 18.55
CA SER A 180 -1.46 -18.01 18.21
C SER A 180 -2.11 -17.25 17.06
N GLU A 181 -3.08 -17.87 16.37
CA GLU A 181 -3.78 -17.20 15.27
C GLU A 181 -4.56 -15.95 15.74
N ASP A 182 -5.02 -15.93 16.99
CA ASP A 182 -5.68 -14.75 17.56
C ASP A 182 -4.68 -13.64 17.85
N ASP A 183 -3.52 -13.94 18.41
CA ASP A 183 -2.48 -12.93 18.62
C ASP A 183 -1.90 -12.40 17.31
N LYS A 184 -1.85 -13.21 16.25
CA LYS A 184 -1.44 -12.78 14.91
C LYS A 184 -2.36 -11.72 14.30
N LYS A 185 -3.63 -11.62 14.75
CA LYS A 185 -4.54 -10.56 14.33
C LYS A 185 -4.07 -9.18 14.78
N GLN A 186 -3.30 -9.11 15.86
CA GLN A 186 -2.71 -7.88 16.39
C GLN A 186 -1.39 -7.50 15.72
N LYS A 187 -0.86 -8.34 14.83
CA LYS A 187 0.36 -8.07 14.09
C LYS A 187 0.23 -6.78 13.29
N PRO A 188 1.13 -5.79 13.51
CA PRO A 188 1.10 -4.56 12.75
C PRO A 188 1.20 -4.81 11.24
N ILE A 189 0.31 -4.24 10.45
CA ILE A 189 0.40 -4.29 8.99
C ILE A 189 1.63 -3.51 8.50
N SER A 190 2.08 -3.81 7.29
CA SER A 190 3.31 -3.21 6.73
C SER A 190 3.25 -1.68 6.63
N CYS A 191 2.07 -1.12 6.37
CA CYS A 191 1.87 0.34 6.30
C CYS A 191 2.13 1.02 7.65
N ILE A 192 1.74 0.42 8.78
CA ILE A 192 2.02 0.95 10.12
C ILE A 192 3.53 1.13 10.31
N ILE A 193 4.29 0.05 10.12
CA ILE A 193 5.75 0.08 10.31
C ILE A 193 6.41 1.09 9.36
N THR A 194 5.99 1.11 8.10
CA THR A 194 6.53 2.03 7.10
C THR A 194 6.24 3.48 7.46
N THR A 195 4.99 3.78 7.88
CA THR A 195 4.57 5.14 8.23
C THR A 195 5.28 5.65 9.47
N LEU A 196 5.29 4.86 10.55
CA LEU A 196 5.93 5.25 11.80
C LEU A 196 7.44 5.41 11.63
N ALA A 197 8.09 4.50 10.90
CA ALA A 197 9.52 4.61 10.61
C ALA A 197 9.84 5.86 9.78
N ALA A 198 9.03 6.17 8.77
CA ALA A 198 9.24 7.37 7.95
C ALA A 198 9.01 8.66 8.73
N LYS A 199 7.99 8.72 9.61
CA LYS A 199 7.74 9.87 10.47
C LYS A 199 8.86 10.10 11.50
N ALA A 200 9.49 9.01 11.98
CA ALA A 200 10.57 9.06 12.96
C ALA A 200 11.96 9.30 12.37
N TYR A 201 12.12 9.16 11.05
CA TYR A 201 13.40 9.29 10.36
C TYR A 201 13.81 10.75 10.19
N ASP A 202 15.05 11.10 10.61
CA ASP A 202 15.60 12.45 10.56
C ASP A 202 16.62 12.67 9.41
N GLY A 203 16.70 11.74 8.46
CA GLY A 203 17.64 11.83 7.33
C GLY A 203 19.05 11.35 7.69
N GLU A 204 19.18 10.34 8.52
CA GLU A 204 20.43 9.68 8.85
C GLU A 204 21.08 9.07 7.60
N ASP A 205 22.38 9.16 7.52
CA ASP A 205 23.19 8.70 6.37
C ASP A 205 23.59 7.23 6.45
N ASN A 206 23.36 6.60 7.60
CA ASN A 206 23.65 5.18 7.80
C ASN A 206 22.50 4.44 8.52
N ILE A 207 22.49 3.11 8.34
CA ILE A 207 21.40 2.27 8.82
C ILE A 207 21.33 2.14 10.35
N TYR A 208 22.47 2.21 11.03
CA TYR A 208 22.55 2.04 12.48
C TYR A 208 21.87 3.23 13.19
N ASP A 209 22.26 4.43 12.82
CA ASP A 209 21.68 5.65 13.39
C ASP A 209 20.20 5.78 13.03
N ALA A 210 19.83 5.45 11.77
CA ALA A 210 18.44 5.42 11.34
C ALA A 210 17.59 4.46 12.19
N LEU A 211 18.06 3.22 12.42
CA LEU A 211 17.34 2.26 13.26
C LEU A 211 17.21 2.71 14.70
N LEU A 212 18.28 3.22 15.29
CA LEU A 212 18.23 3.71 16.68
C LEU A 212 17.23 4.86 16.83
N ASN A 213 17.30 5.85 15.95
CA ASN A 213 16.40 6.98 16.00
C ASN A 213 14.94 6.56 15.77
N ILE A 214 14.68 5.70 14.77
CA ILE A 214 13.34 5.18 14.47
C ILE A 214 12.78 4.44 15.69
N ILE A 215 13.53 3.50 16.27
CA ILE A 215 13.04 2.69 17.42
C ILE A 215 12.73 3.59 18.63
N HIS A 216 13.51 4.64 18.87
CA HIS A 216 13.27 5.53 20.00
C HIS A 216 12.09 6.48 19.82
N LYS A 217 11.73 6.83 18.58
CA LYS A 217 10.74 7.88 18.29
C LYS A 217 9.45 7.38 17.67
N MET A 218 9.41 6.18 17.07
CA MET A 218 8.26 5.74 16.27
C MET A 218 6.97 5.63 17.11
N GLU A 219 7.07 5.34 18.39
CA GLU A 219 5.92 5.26 19.30
C GLU A 219 5.25 6.62 19.50
N ASP A 220 6.01 7.71 19.49
CA ASP A 220 5.51 9.09 19.67
C ASP A 220 4.52 9.51 18.56
N TYR A 221 4.53 8.79 17.43
CA TYR A 221 3.63 9.04 16.29
C TYR A 221 2.37 8.20 16.30
N ILE A 222 2.13 7.43 17.36
CA ILE A 222 0.86 6.72 17.59
C ILE A 222 -0.05 7.64 18.38
N GLU A 223 -1.06 8.17 17.71
CA GLU A 223 -2.04 9.07 18.33
C GLU A 223 -3.14 8.26 19.03
N GLU A 224 -3.85 8.91 19.94
CA GLU A 224 -5.13 8.44 20.47
C GLU A 224 -6.23 9.39 20.03
N LYS A 225 -7.28 8.83 19.40
CA LYS A 225 -8.46 9.61 18.99
C LYS A 225 -9.73 8.94 19.52
N TYR A 226 -10.70 9.78 19.92
CA TYR A 226 -12.00 9.27 20.35
C TYR A 226 -12.85 8.92 19.13
N ASP A 227 -13.24 7.64 19.02
CA ASP A 227 -14.15 7.17 18.00
C ASP A 227 -15.58 7.20 18.53
N PHE A 228 -16.41 8.08 17.98
CA PHE A 228 -17.79 8.25 18.40
C PHE A 228 -18.68 7.07 18.02
N SER A 229 -18.33 6.28 17.00
CA SER A 229 -19.10 5.11 16.61
C SER A 229 -18.87 3.93 17.57
N LEU A 230 -17.64 3.82 18.08
CA LEU A 230 -17.23 2.79 19.04
C LEU A 230 -17.35 3.28 20.50
N MET A 231 -17.62 4.57 20.72
CA MET A 231 -17.72 5.21 22.04
C MET A 231 -16.48 4.97 22.92
N LYS A 232 -15.29 4.92 22.31
CA LYS A 232 -14.01 4.70 23.01
C LYS A 232 -12.84 5.40 22.32
N SER A 233 -11.73 5.57 23.08
CA SER A 233 -10.45 5.98 22.49
C SER A 233 -9.83 4.82 21.73
N VAL A 234 -9.34 5.10 20.54
CA VAL A 234 -8.67 4.16 19.66
C VAL A 234 -7.28 4.66 19.30
N LYS A 235 -6.35 3.74 19.07
CA LYS A 235 -5.05 4.08 18.49
C LYS A 235 -5.23 4.54 17.05
N TRP A 236 -4.53 5.61 16.70
CA TRP A 236 -4.67 6.26 15.40
C TRP A 236 -3.30 6.43 14.73
N ILE A 237 -3.16 5.90 13.54
CA ILE A 237 -1.99 6.09 12.68
C ILE A 237 -2.51 6.49 11.31
N SER A 238 -2.54 7.80 11.06
CA SER A 238 -3.07 8.35 9.81
C SER A 238 -2.26 7.91 8.61
N ASN A 239 -2.96 7.56 7.51
CA ASN A 239 -2.34 7.51 6.20
C ASN A 239 -1.85 8.91 5.80
N PRO A 240 -0.56 9.11 5.50
CA PRO A 240 -0.01 10.44 5.19
C PRO A 240 -0.60 11.08 3.92
N THR A 241 -1.29 10.32 3.10
CA THR A 241 -1.93 10.77 1.85
C THR A 241 -3.45 10.73 1.90
N ASN A 242 -4.01 10.32 3.04
CA ASN A 242 -5.44 10.35 3.36
C ASN A 242 -5.62 10.34 4.89
N GLU A 243 -5.58 11.50 5.52
CA GLU A 243 -5.60 11.61 6.99
C GLU A 243 -6.85 11.01 7.67
N ALA A 244 -7.93 10.83 6.90
CA ALA A 244 -9.14 10.19 7.39
C ALA A 244 -9.02 8.66 7.54
N GLU A 245 -8.01 8.04 6.91
CA GLU A 245 -7.75 6.60 7.00
C GLU A 245 -6.84 6.28 8.17
N ASN A 246 -7.30 5.38 9.06
CA ASN A 246 -6.54 4.87 10.19
C ASN A 246 -5.93 3.50 9.85
N PHE A 247 -4.62 3.40 9.80
CA PHE A 247 -3.94 2.11 9.60
C PHE A 247 -4.01 1.17 10.80
N ALA A 248 -4.31 1.71 11.99
CA ALA A 248 -4.45 0.95 13.23
C ALA A 248 -5.91 0.56 13.55
N ASP A 249 -6.82 0.59 12.57
CA ASP A 249 -8.25 0.31 12.73
C ASP A 249 -8.51 -1.06 13.41
N ARG A 250 -7.68 -2.06 13.14
CA ARG A 250 -7.78 -3.40 13.75
C ARG A 250 -7.42 -3.43 15.23
N TRP A 251 -6.67 -2.46 15.73
CA TRP A 251 -6.32 -2.36 17.16
C TRP A 251 -7.43 -1.75 18.01
N ALA A 252 -8.50 -1.32 17.39
CA ALA A 252 -9.66 -0.71 18.05
C ALA A 252 -10.64 -1.74 18.65
N ILE A 253 -10.44 -3.04 18.42
CA ILE A 253 -11.45 -4.09 18.64
C ILE A 253 -11.26 -4.82 19.99
N GLU A 254 -10.57 -4.24 20.96
CA GLU A 254 -10.51 -4.75 22.34
C GLU A 254 -11.48 -4.03 23.29
#